data_d9eb781de9534f6f54f390fb35fa2888
#
_entry.id   d9eb781de9534f6f54f390fb35fa2888
#
_cell.length_a   1.000
_cell.length_b   1.000
_cell.length_c   1.000
_cell.angle_alpha   90.00
_cell.angle_beta   90.00
_cell.angle_gamma   90.00
#
_symmetry.space_group_name_H-M   'P 1'
#
loop_
_entity.id
_entity.type
_entity.pdbx_description
1 polymer ?
#
loop_
_entity_poly.entity_id
_entity_poly.type
_entity_poly.pdbx_seq_one_letter_code
_entity_poly.pdbx_strand_id
1 'polypeptide(L)'
;MRVAIDAVPLLIRSAGVKNYLYHWIEHLRRAAPPGTIATFPALSAFGPLRHDRSIAGGWRTGTGLAALALANYTRLPVLDWLTRGADVFHCSGLTRHPPRRPRLTATIHDMTCWLMPELHPAANRRADRNFEEILRRADGLIAVSASTKRDAVRVLGLRPEKIAVIHSGIAAAFFDPGAEAIDAVRARYGLNRPFVLFIGTIEPRKNIGLLLDAFEALPASLRQEFELVLAGPMGWASAETAARVRAVRYLGYLPEPDIAPLTAAATVFAYPSLYEGFGFPVAQAMAAGTPVIASNVSSLPEIAGDAALLIDPRSLGELRDALARLLLSPTLRAALAARGRVRARAFRWEACAAQSLVFFREVAGT
;
A
#
# COMPACT_ATOMS: atom_id res chain seq x y z
N MET A 1 -5.67 9.80 26.80
CA MET A 1 -6.10 8.79 25.81
C MET A 1 -5.00 7.78 25.59
N ARG A 2 -5.33 6.49 25.62
CA ARG A 2 -4.43 5.37 25.27
C ARG A 2 -5.03 4.56 24.12
N VAL A 3 -4.27 4.38 23.04
CA VAL A 3 -4.68 3.62 21.85
C VAL A 3 -3.90 2.32 21.77
N ALA A 4 -4.58 1.19 21.69
CA ALA A 4 -3.99 -0.11 21.41
C ALA A 4 -4.24 -0.47 19.93
N ILE A 5 -3.18 -0.75 19.19
CA ILE A 5 -3.25 -1.05 17.75
C ILE A 5 -2.94 -2.54 17.55
N ASP A 6 -3.83 -3.22 16.81
CA ASP A 6 -3.58 -4.58 16.33
C ASP A 6 -2.42 -4.58 15.32
N ALA A 7 -1.25 -4.98 15.76
CA ALA A 7 -0.02 -5.03 15.00
C ALA A 7 0.31 -6.45 14.48
N VAL A 8 -0.63 -7.38 14.54
CA VAL A 8 -0.43 -8.77 14.07
C VAL A 8 0.01 -8.85 12.60
N PRO A 9 -0.45 -7.99 11.67
CA PRO A 9 0.06 -8.01 10.29
C PRO A 9 1.57 -7.77 10.18
N LEU A 10 2.20 -7.17 11.18
CA LEU A 10 3.65 -7.00 11.23
C LEU A 10 4.40 -8.32 11.48
N LEU A 11 3.73 -9.33 12.02
CA LEU A 11 4.30 -10.64 12.35
C LEU A 11 4.18 -11.68 11.25
N ILE A 12 3.39 -11.42 10.21
CA ILE A 12 3.14 -12.36 9.11
C ILE A 12 3.66 -11.82 7.78
N ARG A 13 3.68 -12.66 6.75
CA ARG A 13 3.94 -12.24 5.39
C ARG A 13 2.80 -11.35 4.89
N SER A 14 3.09 -10.09 4.57
CA SER A 14 2.14 -9.11 4.04
C SER A 14 2.90 -7.96 3.40
N ALA A 15 2.31 -7.28 2.41
CA ALA A 15 2.93 -6.16 1.72
C ALA A 15 2.32 -4.80 2.16
N GLY A 16 1.24 -4.35 1.51
CA GLY A 16 0.69 -3.00 1.69
C GLY A 16 0.26 -2.69 3.12
N VAL A 17 -0.52 -3.58 3.76
CA VAL A 17 -0.99 -3.38 5.15
C VAL A 17 0.17 -3.36 6.14
N LYS A 18 1.17 -4.23 5.94
CA LYS A 18 2.37 -4.24 6.79
C LYS A 18 3.17 -2.96 6.66
N ASN A 19 3.40 -2.49 5.42
CA ASN A 19 4.07 -1.22 5.15
C ASN A 19 3.34 -0.06 5.84
N TYR A 20 2.01 0.00 5.68
CA TYR A 20 1.19 1.01 6.34
C TYR A 20 1.35 0.98 7.86
N LEU A 21 1.09 -0.16 8.52
CA LEU A 21 1.13 -0.28 9.97
C LEU A 21 2.52 0.01 10.54
N TYR A 22 3.59 -0.45 9.86
CA TYR A 22 4.96 -0.21 10.29
C TYR A 22 5.25 1.30 10.42
N HIS A 23 5.10 2.03 9.34
CA HIS A 23 5.39 3.47 9.34
C HIS A 23 4.37 4.27 10.16
N TRP A 24 3.10 3.92 10.08
CA TRP A 24 2.04 4.61 10.80
C TRP A 24 2.23 4.53 12.32
N ILE A 25 2.48 3.33 12.88
CA ILE A 25 2.69 3.17 14.32
C ILE A 25 3.96 3.89 14.77
N GLU A 26 5.04 3.83 14.01
CA GLU A 26 6.25 4.56 14.35
C GLU A 26 6.04 6.08 14.41
N HIS A 27 5.34 6.65 13.42
CA HIS A 27 5.06 8.09 13.41
C HIS A 27 4.02 8.50 14.45
N LEU A 28 3.03 7.66 14.74
CA LEU A 28 2.12 7.88 15.87
C LEU A 28 2.87 7.94 17.20
N ARG A 29 3.82 7.02 17.43
CA ARG A 29 4.64 7.00 18.65
C ARG A 29 5.52 8.23 18.79
N ARG A 30 6.05 8.76 17.68
CA ARG A 30 6.84 9.99 17.66
C ARG A 30 6.00 11.24 17.91
N ALA A 31 4.77 11.24 17.41
CA ALA A 31 3.88 12.40 17.50
C ALA A 31 3.07 12.48 18.80
N ALA A 32 2.93 11.37 19.52
CA ALA A 32 2.14 11.28 20.75
C ALA A 32 3.02 11.22 22.00
N PRO A 33 2.53 11.64 23.17
CA PRO A 33 3.21 11.44 24.44
C PRO A 33 3.55 9.97 24.70
N PRO A 34 4.67 9.66 25.40
CA PRO A 34 5.04 8.30 25.73
C PRO A 34 3.89 7.52 26.41
N GLY A 35 3.70 6.27 26.02
CA GLY A 35 2.63 5.40 26.56
C GLY A 35 1.25 5.59 25.92
N THR A 36 1.05 6.59 25.07
CA THR A 36 -0.21 6.80 24.34
C THR A 36 -0.49 5.67 23.35
N ILE A 37 0.53 5.23 22.59
CA ILE A 37 0.39 4.22 21.53
C ILE A 37 0.98 2.89 21.98
N ALA A 38 0.11 1.94 22.24
CA ALA A 38 0.44 0.54 22.54
C ALA A 38 0.14 -0.33 21.31
N THR A 39 0.72 -1.53 21.25
CA THR A 39 0.43 -2.51 20.21
C THR A 39 0.00 -3.84 20.82
N PHE A 40 -0.84 -4.56 20.10
CA PHE A 40 -1.11 -5.98 20.32
C PHE A 40 -0.60 -6.78 19.11
N PRO A 41 0.31 -7.73 19.26
CA PRO A 41 1.09 -8.00 20.47
C PRO A 41 1.97 -6.81 20.88
N ALA A 42 2.41 -6.81 22.14
CA ALA A 42 3.25 -5.76 22.67
C ALA A 42 4.63 -5.75 21.99
N LEU A 43 4.85 -4.80 21.10
CA LEU A 43 6.10 -4.57 20.38
C LEU A 43 6.66 -3.21 20.79
N SER A 44 7.68 -3.20 21.65
CA SER A 44 8.31 -1.96 22.13
C SER A 44 9.13 -1.26 21.04
N ALA A 45 9.78 -2.04 20.18
CA ALA A 45 10.54 -1.57 19.03
C ALA A 45 10.29 -2.48 17.84
N PHE A 46 10.45 -1.91 16.65
CA PHE A 46 10.35 -2.64 15.39
C PHE A 46 11.74 -2.97 14.88
N GLY A 47 11.93 -4.19 14.40
CA GLY A 47 13.07 -4.53 13.55
C GLY A 47 12.90 -3.93 12.14
N PRO A 48 13.89 -4.13 11.24
CA PRO A 48 13.78 -3.66 9.86
C PRO A 48 12.51 -4.17 9.19
N LEU A 49 11.87 -3.31 8.38
CA LEU A 49 10.69 -3.70 7.61
C LEU A 49 11.05 -4.82 6.64
N ARG A 50 10.31 -5.92 6.73
CA ARG A 50 10.44 -7.10 5.88
C ARG A 50 9.05 -7.61 5.53
N HIS A 51 8.74 -7.67 4.24
CA HIS A 51 7.43 -8.12 3.77
C HIS A 51 7.28 -9.65 3.75
N ASP A 52 8.40 -10.38 3.64
CA ASP A 52 8.47 -11.84 3.53
C ASP A 52 8.36 -12.57 4.87
N ARG A 53 8.67 -11.90 5.99
CA ARG A 53 8.71 -12.49 7.33
C ARG A 53 8.33 -11.50 8.42
N SER A 54 8.24 -11.98 9.68
CA SER A 54 8.00 -11.15 10.86
C SER A 54 9.09 -10.07 11.04
N ILE A 55 8.69 -8.89 11.53
CA ILE A 55 9.61 -7.83 11.99
C ILE A 55 10.08 -8.05 13.44
N ALA A 56 9.50 -9.01 14.15
CA ALA A 56 9.87 -9.38 15.53
C ALA A 56 10.65 -10.69 15.56
N GLY A 57 11.39 -10.93 16.63
CA GLY A 57 12.07 -12.20 16.84
C GLY A 57 11.08 -13.38 16.96
N GLY A 58 11.57 -14.62 16.69
CA GLY A 58 10.72 -15.81 16.61
C GLY A 58 9.86 -16.05 17.86
N TRP A 59 10.40 -15.88 19.06
CA TRP A 59 9.66 -16.00 20.33
C TRP A 59 8.47 -15.02 20.39
N ARG A 60 8.69 -13.72 20.15
CA ARG A 60 7.63 -12.70 20.16
C ARG A 60 6.60 -12.92 19.06
N THR A 61 7.02 -13.42 17.93
CA THR A 61 6.12 -13.81 16.83
C THR A 61 5.23 -14.97 17.27
N GLY A 62 5.83 -16.04 17.81
CA GLY A 62 5.10 -17.22 18.26
C GLY A 62 4.07 -16.91 19.35
N THR A 63 4.47 -16.18 20.39
CA THR A 63 3.56 -15.79 21.49
C THR A 63 2.44 -14.87 21.02
N GLY A 64 2.74 -13.91 20.12
CA GLY A 64 1.74 -13.01 19.56
C GLY A 64 0.70 -13.73 18.71
N LEU A 65 1.12 -14.66 17.85
CA LEU A 65 0.22 -15.46 17.03
C LEU A 65 -0.59 -16.46 17.89
N ALA A 66 0.01 -17.05 18.93
CA ALA A 66 -0.71 -17.90 19.86
C ALA A 66 -1.80 -17.14 20.64
N ALA A 67 -1.50 -15.93 21.12
CA ALA A 67 -2.47 -15.08 21.78
C ALA A 67 -3.62 -14.67 20.84
N LEU A 68 -3.33 -14.35 19.58
CA LEU A 68 -4.35 -14.10 18.56
C LEU A 68 -5.21 -15.34 18.30
N ALA A 69 -4.60 -16.51 18.15
CA ALA A 69 -5.33 -17.75 17.93
C ALA A 69 -6.26 -18.05 19.11
N LEU A 70 -5.76 -17.90 20.34
CA LEU A 70 -6.58 -18.06 21.54
C LEU A 70 -7.77 -17.07 21.55
N ALA A 71 -7.54 -15.80 21.23
CA ALA A 71 -8.59 -14.79 21.16
C ALA A 71 -9.61 -15.07 20.04
N ASN A 72 -9.17 -15.58 18.89
CA ASN A 72 -10.03 -15.80 17.72
C ASN A 72 -10.82 -17.11 17.78
N TYR A 73 -10.34 -18.13 18.49
CA TYR A 73 -10.94 -19.47 18.49
C TYR A 73 -11.54 -19.89 19.84
N THR A 74 -11.39 -19.03 20.87
CA THR A 74 -12.03 -19.24 22.17
C THR A 74 -12.97 -18.08 22.51
N ARG A 75 -13.84 -18.28 23.52
CA ARG A 75 -14.68 -17.20 24.07
C ARG A 75 -13.99 -16.45 25.23
N LEU A 76 -12.71 -16.74 25.48
CA LEU A 76 -11.95 -16.10 26.56
C LEU A 76 -11.68 -14.63 26.23
N PRO A 77 -11.77 -13.71 27.20
CA PRO A 77 -11.57 -12.27 27.00
C PRO A 77 -10.07 -11.90 26.96
N VAL A 78 -9.30 -12.64 26.14
CA VAL A 78 -7.83 -12.50 26.08
C VAL A 78 -7.42 -11.08 25.71
N LEU A 79 -8.08 -10.49 24.70
CA LEU A 79 -7.77 -9.13 24.26
C LEU A 79 -8.23 -8.08 25.28
N ASP A 80 -9.31 -8.31 26.02
CA ASP A 80 -9.74 -7.42 27.10
C ASP A 80 -8.67 -7.32 28.20
N TRP A 81 -7.93 -8.41 28.47
CA TRP A 81 -6.81 -8.40 29.42
C TRP A 81 -5.57 -7.73 28.86
N LEU A 82 -5.18 -8.11 27.64
CA LEU A 82 -3.94 -7.64 27.01
C LEU A 82 -3.99 -6.15 26.61
N THR A 83 -5.19 -5.62 26.40
CA THR A 83 -5.42 -4.20 26.05
C THR A 83 -6.05 -3.41 27.19
N ARG A 84 -5.97 -3.91 28.41
CA ARG A 84 -6.55 -3.26 29.61
C ARG A 84 -6.03 -1.82 29.76
N GLY A 85 -6.96 -0.89 29.96
CA GLY A 85 -6.67 0.53 30.10
C GLY A 85 -6.48 1.26 28.76
N ALA A 86 -6.78 0.62 27.62
CA ALA A 86 -6.92 1.31 26.36
C ALA A 86 -8.30 1.98 26.28
N ASP A 87 -8.33 3.22 25.78
CA ASP A 87 -9.55 3.96 25.46
C ASP A 87 -10.06 3.58 24.07
N VAL A 88 -9.12 3.31 23.13
CA VAL A 88 -9.40 2.91 21.76
C VAL A 88 -8.63 1.65 21.42
N PHE A 89 -9.28 0.71 20.71
CA PHE A 89 -8.64 -0.44 20.06
C PHE A 89 -8.78 -0.30 18.54
N HIS A 90 -7.65 -0.22 17.84
CA HIS A 90 -7.61 -0.15 16.39
C HIS A 90 -7.36 -1.52 15.78
N CYS A 91 -8.36 -2.06 15.06
CA CYS A 91 -8.37 -3.41 14.53
C CYS A 91 -7.74 -3.48 13.13
N SER A 92 -6.94 -4.51 12.85
CA SER A 92 -6.28 -4.73 11.55
C SER A 92 -7.00 -5.69 10.62
N GLY A 93 -8.14 -6.25 11.03
CA GLY A 93 -8.89 -7.26 10.25
C GLY A 93 -8.45 -8.71 10.49
N LEU A 94 -7.35 -8.97 11.20
CA LEU A 94 -6.95 -10.33 11.60
C LEU A 94 -7.58 -10.76 12.92
N THR A 95 -7.96 -9.81 13.75
CA THR A 95 -8.68 -10.02 15.00
C THR A 95 -10.17 -10.22 14.71
N ARG A 96 -10.72 -11.38 15.06
CA ARG A 96 -12.16 -11.70 14.90
C ARG A 96 -13.00 -11.20 16.06
N HIS A 97 -12.46 -11.29 17.27
CA HIS A 97 -13.14 -10.90 18.51
C HIS A 97 -12.35 -9.76 19.17
N PRO A 98 -12.57 -8.50 18.75
CA PRO A 98 -11.92 -7.35 19.37
C PRO A 98 -12.37 -7.19 20.83
N PRO A 99 -11.59 -6.51 21.69
CA PRO A 99 -11.95 -6.27 23.07
C PRO A 99 -13.25 -5.48 23.17
N ARG A 100 -13.99 -5.66 24.28
CA ARG A 100 -15.36 -5.14 24.44
C ARG A 100 -15.41 -3.74 25.04
N ARG A 101 -14.39 -3.36 25.83
CA ARG A 101 -14.41 -2.11 26.60
C ARG A 101 -13.92 -0.88 25.83
N PRO A 102 -12.79 -0.93 25.10
CA PRO A 102 -12.34 0.24 24.35
C PRO A 102 -13.25 0.55 23.17
N ARG A 103 -13.28 1.81 22.73
CA ARG A 103 -13.89 2.18 21.46
C ARG A 103 -13.21 1.44 20.33
N LEU A 104 -13.99 0.91 19.40
CA LEU A 104 -13.48 0.12 18.28
C LEU A 104 -13.27 1.00 17.06
N THR A 105 -12.07 0.96 16.49
CA THR A 105 -11.75 1.61 15.22
C THR A 105 -11.05 0.65 14.27
N ALA A 106 -11.08 0.95 12.96
CA ALA A 106 -10.36 0.17 11.96
C ALA A 106 -9.98 1.05 10.75
N THR A 107 -9.00 0.58 9.96
CA THR A 107 -8.65 1.20 8.67
C THR A 107 -9.18 0.36 7.51
N ILE A 108 -9.90 0.99 6.59
CA ILE A 108 -10.33 0.42 5.32
C ILE A 108 -9.22 0.70 4.30
N HIS A 109 -8.43 -0.34 3.97
CA HIS A 109 -7.31 -0.22 3.06
C HIS A 109 -7.72 -0.24 1.59
N ASP A 110 -8.70 -1.05 1.24
CA ASP A 110 -9.35 -1.07 -0.07
C ASP A 110 -10.72 -1.77 0.00
N MET A 111 -11.42 -1.84 -1.13
CA MET A 111 -12.72 -2.48 -1.26
C MET A 111 -12.71 -3.58 -2.34
N THR A 112 -11.53 -4.05 -2.73
CA THR A 112 -11.39 -4.94 -3.89
C THR A 112 -12.09 -6.28 -3.72
N CYS A 113 -12.06 -6.88 -2.54
CA CYS A 113 -12.72 -8.17 -2.30
C CYS A 113 -14.25 -8.13 -2.41
N TRP A 114 -14.85 -6.94 -2.24
CA TRP A 114 -16.29 -6.73 -2.42
C TRP A 114 -16.65 -6.30 -3.85
N LEU A 115 -15.76 -5.54 -4.50
CA LEU A 115 -16.00 -4.97 -5.83
C LEU A 115 -15.56 -5.92 -6.96
N MET A 116 -14.53 -6.72 -6.72
CA MET A 116 -13.88 -7.61 -7.70
C MET A 116 -13.58 -8.97 -7.05
N PRO A 117 -14.57 -9.67 -6.46
CA PRO A 117 -14.35 -10.90 -5.71
C PRO A 117 -13.73 -12.02 -6.56
N GLU A 118 -13.95 -11.99 -7.88
CA GLU A 118 -13.39 -12.94 -8.85
C GLU A 118 -11.88 -12.83 -8.99
N LEU A 119 -11.29 -11.66 -8.69
CA LEU A 119 -9.85 -11.44 -8.75
C LEU A 119 -9.11 -11.88 -7.49
N HIS A 120 -9.81 -12.39 -6.48
CA HIS A 120 -9.24 -12.75 -5.19
C HIS A 120 -9.37 -14.23 -4.84
N PRO A 121 -8.35 -14.84 -4.22
CA PRO A 121 -8.45 -16.17 -3.65
C PRO A 121 -9.58 -16.26 -2.60
N ALA A 122 -10.20 -17.44 -2.47
CA ALA A 122 -11.28 -17.66 -1.51
C ALA A 122 -10.91 -17.34 -0.06
N ALA A 123 -9.63 -17.54 0.32
CA ALA A 123 -9.14 -17.22 1.66
C ALA A 123 -9.21 -15.71 1.96
N ASN A 124 -8.84 -14.86 0.99
CA ASN A 124 -8.91 -13.41 1.14
C ASN A 124 -10.36 -12.95 1.30
N ARG A 125 -11.26 -13.44 0.43
CA ARG A 125 -12.69 -13.14 0.50
C ARG A 125 -13.35 -13.56 1.82
N ARG A 126 -12.87 -14.66 2.44
CA ARG A 126 -13.34 -15.08 3.77
C ARG A 126 -12.82 -14.15 4.88
N ALA A 127 -11.57 -13.72 4.81
CA ALA A 127 -10.99 -12.79 5.77
C ALA A 127 -11.74 -11.45 5.74
N ASP A 128 -12.04 -10.92 4.57
CA ASP A 128 -12.73 -9.64 4.43
C ASP A 128 -14.19 -9.69 4.86
N ARG A 129 -14.90 -10.81 4.68
CA ARG A 129 -16.23 -10.99 5.28
C ARG A 129 -16.23 -10.92 6.81
N ASN A 130 -15.22 -11.49 7.45
CA ASN A 130 -15.07 -11.34 8.91
C ASN A 130 -14.76 -9.89 9.31
N PHE A 131 -13.98 -9.20 8.48
CA PHE A 131 -13.65 -7.81 8.70
C PHE A 131 -14.85 -6.87 8.53
N GLU A 132 -15.79 -7.20 7.63
CA GLU A 132 -17.03 -6.44 7.44
C GLU A 132 -17.83 -6.31 8.75
N GLU A 133 -17.94 -7.37 9.56
CA GLU A 133 -18.62 -7.30 10.86
C GLU A 133 -17.96 -6.29 11.80
N ILE A 134 -16.63 -6.21 11.76
CA ILE A 134 -15.84 -5.24 12.53
C ILE A 134 -16.12 -3.83 12.02
N LEU A 135 -16.10 -3.60 10.70
CA LEU A 135 -16.38 -2.31 10.09
C LEU A 135 -17.78 -1.79 10.47
N ARG A 136 -18.79 -2.65 10.46
CA ARG A 136 -20.18 -2.29 10.84
C ARG A 136 -20.30 -1.90 12.33
N ARG A 137 -19.53 -2.56 13.20
CA ARG A 137 -19.55 -2.34 14.66
C ARG A 137 -18.67 -1.19 15.11
N ALA A 138 -17.69 -0.78 14.30
CA ALA A 138 -16.73 0.25 14.67
C ALA A 138 -17.39 1.58 15.07
N ASP A 139 -16.85 2.22 16.09
CA ASP A 139 -17.23 3.55 16.54
C ASP A 139 -16.71 4.61 15.55
N GLY A 140 -15.53 4.38 14.96
CA GLY A 140 -14.94 5.22 13.92
C GLY A 140 -14.07 4.42 12.94
N LEU A 141 -13.98 4.89 11.71
CA LEU A 141 -13.23 4.25 10.64
C LEU A 141 -12.28 5.24 9.96
N ILE A 142 -11.13 4.77 9.54
CA ILE A 142 -10.22 5.50 8.66
C ILE A 142 -10.34 4.88 7.27
N ALA A 143 -10.60 5.69 6.25
CA ALA A 143 -10.44 5.29 4.85
C ALA A 143 -9.16 5.94 4.30
N VAL A 144 -8.33 5.16 3.61
CA VAL A 144 -7.04 5.64 3.10
C VAL A 144 -7.15 6.58 1.89
N SER A 145 -8.36 6.75 1.35
CA SER A 145 -8.70 7.71 0.30
C SER A 145 -10.19 8.06 0.32
N ALA A 146 -10.57 9.17 -0.30
CA ALA A 146 -11.97 9.52 -0.50
C ALA A 146 -12.69 8.51 -1.41
N SER A 147 -11.96 7.91 -2.36
CA SER A 147 -12.49 6.82 -3.18
C SER A 147 -12.87 5.61 -2.32
N THR A 148 -11.97 5.16 -1.44
CA THR A 148 -12.24 4.05 -0.52
C THR A 148 -13.42 4.35 0.40
N LYS A 149 -13.55 5.58 0.92
CA LYS A 149 -14.71 6.01 1.70
C LYS A 149 -16.01 5.90 0.90
N ARG A 150 -16.03 6.45 -0.33
CA ARG A 150 -17.23 6.37 -1.20
C ARG A 150 -17.65 4.92 -1.46
N ASP A 151 -16.69 4.06 -1.75
CA ASP A 151 -16.96 2.65 -2.02
C ASP A 151 -17.44 1.91 -0.77
N ALA A 152 -16.86 2.16 0.39
CA ALA A 152 -17.29 1.56 1.65
C ALA A 152 -18.73 1.97 2.02
N VAL A 153 -19.09 3.24 1.82
CA VAL A 153 -20.47 3.71 1.99
C VAL A 153 -21.40 3.04 1.00
N ARG A 154 -21.05 3.02 -0.28
CA ARG A 154 -21.90 2.49 -1.37
C ARG A 154 -22.10 0.97 -1.25
N VAL A 155 -21.04 0.21 -0.96
CA VAL A 155 -21.06 -1.26 -1.02
C VAL A 155 -21.51 -1.88 0.30
N LEU A 156 -21.05 -1.35 1.43
CA LEU A 156 -21.34 -1.88 2.76
C LEU A 156 -22.42 -1.11 3.51
N GLY A 157 -22.91 0.00 2.96
CA GLY A 157 -23.90 0.86 3.65
C GLY A 157 -23.37 1.47 4.95
N LEU A 158 -22.05 1.69 5.06
CA LEU A 158 -21.45 2.28 6.24
C LEU A 158 -21.83 3.77 6.35
N ARG A 159 -21.98 4.24 7.57
CA ARG A 159 -22.35 5.63 7.83
C ARG A 159 -21.16 6.57 7.51
N PRO A 160 -21.31 7.53 6.57
CA PRO A 160 -20.21 8.38 6.11
C PRO A 160 -19.62 9.28 7.21
N GLU A 161 -20.40 9.64 8.23
CA GLU A 161 -19.95 10.45 9.36
C GLU A 161 -19.00 9.71 10.30
N LYS A 162 -19.00 8.37 10.27
CA LYS A 162 -18.05 7.55 11.02
C LYS A 162 -16.71 7.35 10.30
N ILE A 163 -16.60 7.76 9.04
CA ILE A 163 -15.43 7.48 8.20
C ILE A 163 -14.64 8.76 7.96
N ALA A 164 -13.49 8.87 8.60
CA ALA A 164 -12.50 9.90 8.31
C ALA A 164 -11.64 9.47 7.11
N VAL A 165 -11.36 10.39 6.18
CA VAL A 165 -10.37 10.16 5.11
C VAL A 165 -9.03 10.63 5.63
N ILE A 166 -8.09 9.68 5.78
CA ILE A 166 -6.72 9.95 6.21
C ILE A 166 -5.79 9.25 5.23
N HIS A 167 -5.15 10.03 4.35
CA HIS A 167 -4.23 9.51 3.36
C HIS A 167 -3.02 8.84 4.02
N SER A 168 -2.55 7.76 3.42
CA SER A 168 -1.31 7.10 3.82
C SER A 168 -0.10 7.99 3.56
N GLY A 169 0.97 7.83 4.34
CA GLY A 169 2.23 8.53 4.13
C GLY A 169 3.16 7.77 3.16
N ILE A 170 4.17 8.45 2.68
CA ILE A 170 5.28 7.89 1.88
C ILE A 170 6.54 7.91 2.74
N ALA A 171 7.34 6.86 2.69
CA ALA A 171 8.61 6.79 3.43
C ALA A 171 9.61 7.84 2.92
N ALA A 172 10.37 8.44 3.85
CA ALA A 172 11.31 9.53 3.55
C ALA A 172 12.32 9.17 2.45
N ALA A 173 12.74 7.90 2.37
CA ALA A 173 13.68 7.42 1.36
C ALA A 173 13.23 7.65 -0.09
N PHE A 174 11.92 7.80 -0.36
CA PHE A 174 11.44 8.09 -1.72
C PHE A 174 11.58 9.57 -2.11
N PHE A 175 11.67 10.48 -1.13
CA PHE A 175 11.81 11.91 -1.43
C PHE A 175 13.24 12.30 -1.79
N ASP A 176 14.21 11.51 -1.33
CA ASP A 176 15.63 11.68 -1.65
C ASP A 176 16.35 10.33 -1.57
N PRO A 177 16.29 9.52 -2.63
CA PRO A 177 16.89 8.19 -2.65
C PRO A 177 18.43 8.19 -2.75
N GLY A 178 19.06 9.35 -3.00
CA GLY A 178 20.53 9.48 -3.13
C GLY A 178 21.07 8.97 -4.48
N ALA A 179 21.96 9.74 -5.11
CA ALA A 179 22.53 9.39 -6.43
C ALA A 179 23.35 8.09 -6.38
N GLU A 180 24.18 7.91 -5.36
CA GLU A 180 25.01 6.70 -5.19
C GLU A 180 24.14 5.43 -5.06
N ALA A 181 23.01 5.52 -4.36
CA ALA A 181 22.08 4.38 -4.22
C ALA A 181 21.38 4.07 -5.54
N ILE A 182 21.07 5.08 -6.36
CA ILE A 182 20.52 4.91 -7.71
C ILE A 182 21.52 4.20 -8.62
N ASP A 183 22.77 4.60 -8.61
CA ASP A 183 23.83 3.96 -9.41
C ASP A 183 24.09 2.52 -8.92
N ALA A 184 24.15 2.31 -7.61
CA ALA A 184 24.34 1.00 -7.01
C ALA A 184 23.21 0.01 -7.37
N VAL A 185 21.93 0.46 -7.36
CA VAL A 185 20.82 -0.40 -7.71
C VAL A 185 20.80 -0.72 -9.21
N ARG A 186 21.15 0.25 -10.07
CA ARG A 186 21.29 0.00 -11.52
C ARG A 186 22.38 -1.05 -11.78
N ALA A 187 23.55 -0.92 -11.16
CA ALA A 187 24.65 -1.88 -11.28
C ALA A 187 24.24 -3.27 -10.75
N ARG A 188 23.64 -3.33 -9.56
CA ARG A 188 23.21 -4.58 -8.92
C ARG A 188 22.27 -5.41 -9.79
N TYR A 189 21.30 -4.74 -10.42
CA TYR A 189 20.30 -5.41 -11.26
C TYR A 189 20.66 -5.39 -12.76
N GLY A 190 21.85 -4.90 -13.15
CA GLY A 190 22.31 -4.87 -14.54
C GLY A 190 21.41 -4.03 -15.45
N LEU A 191 20.91 -2.90 -14.97
CA LEU A 191 19.99 -2.01 -15.69
C LEU A 191 20.80 -0.95 -16.47
N ASN A 192 21.33 -1.37 -17.62
CA ASN A 192 22.22 -0.55 -18.44
C ASN A 192 21.46 0.35 -19.43
N ARG A 193 20.19 0.02 -19.70
CA ARG A 193 19.29 0.79 -20.60
C ARG A 193 18.34 1.66 -19.78
N PRO A 194 17.77 2.74 -20.35
CA PRO A 194 16.60 3.41 -19.77
C PRO A 194 15.41 2.43 -19.76
N PHE A 195 14.53 2.54 -18.74
CA PHE A 195 13.48 1.55 -18.57
C PHE A 195 12.15 2.12 -18.08
N VAL A 196 11.08 1.43 -18.47
CA VAL A 196 9.75 1.54 -17.88
C VAL A 196 9.66 0.59 -16.69
N LEU A 197 9.23 1.08 -15.54
CA LEU A 197 9.17 0.31 -14.31
C LEU A 197 7.73 0.05 -13.87
N PHE A 198 7.47 -1.17 -13.43
CA PHE A 198 6.34 -1.54 -12.59
C PHE A 198 6.84 -2.16 -11.30
N ILE A 199 6.29 -1.76 -10.15
CA ILE A 199 6.55 -2.40 -8.85
C ILE A 199 5.22 -2.79 -8.19
N GLY A 200 5.09 -4.07 -7.82
CA GLY A 200 3.94 -4.60 -7.10
C GLY A 200 3.85 -6.11 -7.16
N THR A 201 3.00 -6.71 -6.34
CA THR A 201 2.67 -8.13 -6.46
C THR A 201 2.08 -8.40 -7.84
N ILE A 202 2.56 -9.44 -8.50
CA ILE A 202 2.05 -9.87 -9.81
C ILE A 202 0.72 -10.60 -9.58
N GLU A 203 -0.38 -9.87 -9.70
CA GLU A 203 -1.74 -10.34 -9.45
C GLU A 203 -2.71 -9.75 -10.50
N PRO A 204 -3.89 -10.37 -10.76
CA PRO A 204 -4.80 -9.92 -11.83
C PRO A 204 -5.21 -8.45 -11.73
N ARG A 205 -5.47 -7.95 -10.53
CA ARG A 205 -5.87 -6.57 -10.27
C ARG A 205 -4.86 -5.53 -10.74
N LYS A 206 -3.56 -5.88 -10.77
CA LYS A 206 -2.48 -4.99 -11.21
C LYS A 206 -2.38 -4.87 -12.73
N ASN A 207 -3.11 -5.71 -13.47
CA ASN A 207 -3.30 -5.60 -14.91
C ASN A 207 -1.99 -5.62 -15.73
N ILE A 208 -1.07 -6.48 -15.29
CA ILE A 208 0.27 -6.61 -15.90
C ILE A 208 0.17 -7.04 -17.38
N GLY A 209 -0.84 -7.86 -17.72
CA GLY A 209 -1.08 -8.27 -19.11
C GLY A 209 -1.21 -7.07 -20.04
N LEU A 210 -2.04 -6.08 -19.66
CA LEU A 210 -2.19 -4.85 -20.46
C LEU A 210 -0.88 -4.07 -20.59
N LEU A 211 -0.05 -4.02 -19.55
CA LEU A 211 1.24 -3.34 -19.60
C LEU A 211 2.20 -4.04 -20.56
N LEU A 212 2.23 -5.38 -20.54
CA LEU A 212 3.01 -6.18 -21.48
C LEU A 212 2.55 -5.94 -22.93
N ASP A 213 1.24 -6.03 -23.18
CA ASP A 213 0.65 -5.79 -24.51
C ASP A 213 0.96 -4.37 -25.03
N ALA A 214 0.81 -3.37 -24.16
CA ALA A 214 1.07 -1.98 -24.52
C ALA A 214 2.55 -1.72 -24.84
N PHE A 215 3.46 -2.34 -24.09
CA PHE A 215 4.89 -2.24 -24.34
C PHE A 215 5.29 -2.98 -25.63
N GLU A 216 4.75 -4.17 -25.88
CA GLU A 216 4.96 -4.93 -27.11
C GLU A 216 4.44 -4.21 -28.37
N ALA A 217 3.35 -3.45 -28.21
CA ALA A 217 2.75 -2.64 -29.29
C ALA A 217 3.49 -1.31 -29.58
N LEU A 218 4.53 -0.96 -28.82
CA LEU A 218 5.38 0.21 -29.13
C LEU A 218 6.18 0.00 -30.41
N PRO A 219 6.56 1.09 -31.13
CA PRO A 219 7.51 1.02 -32.23
C PRO A 219 8.79 0.28 -31.86
N ALA A 220 9.33 -0.50 -32.80
CA ALA A 220 10.53 -1.32 -32.57
C ALA A 220 11.73 -0.49 -32.08
N SER A 221 11.90 0.75 -32.56
CA SER A 221 12.93 1.67 -32.11
C SER A 221 12.84 1.97 -30.60
N LEU A 222 11.64 2.23 -30.10
CA LEU A 222 11.44 2.47 -28.65
C LEU A 222 11.72 1.20 -27.83
N ARG A 223 11.31 0.03 -28.31
CA ARG A 223 11.59 -1.25 -27.62
C ARG A 223 13.07 -1.63 -27.63
N GLN A 224 13.84 -1.16 -28.62
CA GLN A 224 15.30 -1.31 -28.67
C GLN A 224 16.00 -0.34 -27.71
N GLU A 225 15.53 0.89 -27.59
CA GLU A 225 16.10 1.90 -26.71
C GLU A 225 15.74 1.67 -25.24
N PHE A 226 14.47 1.36 -24.95
CA PHE A 226 13.96 1.19 -23.59
C PHE A 226 13.68 -0.29 -23.28
N GLU A 227 13.77 -0.66 -22.01
CA GLU A 227 13.35 -1.98 -21.54
C GLU A 227 12.15 -1.88 -20.59
N LEU A 228 11.36 -2.95 -20.48
CA LEU A 228 10.31 -3.09 -19.47
C LEU A 228 10.86 -3.89 -18.29
N VAL A 229 10.85 -3.27 -17.11
CA VAL A 229 11.31 -3.86 -15.85
C VAL A 229 10.12 -4.07 -14.92
N LEU A 230 9.92 -5.30 -14.49
CA LEU A 230 8.87 -5.68 -13.55
C LEU A 230 9.53 -6.13 -12.24
N ALA A 231 9.02 -5.64 -11.12
CA ALA A 231 9.52 -5.99 -9.80
C ALA A 231 8.38 -6.28 -8.82
N GLY A 232 8.65 -7.20 -7.89
CA GLY A 232 7.70 -7.63 -6.86
C GLY A 232 7.48 -9.14 -6.85
N PRO A 233 6.87 -9.68 -5.79
CA PRO A 233 6.65 -11.12 -5.68
C PRO A 233 5.61 -11.60 -6.69
N MET A 234 5.79 -12.84 -7.17
CA MET A 234 4.76 -13.54 -7.93
C MET A 234 3.61 -13.87 -6.97
N GLY A 235 2.44 -13.30 -7.25
CA GLY A 235 1.20 -13.55 -6.52
C GLY A 235 0.38 -14.69 -7.15
N TRP A 236 -0.89 -14.43 -7.44
CA TRP A 236 -1.83 -15.43 -8.02
C TRP A 236 -2.21 -15.08 -9.47
N ALA A 237 -1.26 -14.60 -10.24
CA ALA A 237 -1.45 -14.40 -11.67
C ALA A 237 -1.67 -15.73 -12.40
N SER A 238 -2.31 -15.68 -13.59
CA SER A 238 -2.44 -16.84 -14.45
C SER A 238 -1.06 -17.39 -14.88
N ALA A 239 -1.00 -18.69 -15.22
CA ALA A 239 0.23 -19.31 -15.73
C ALA A 239 0.76 -18.59 -16.98
N GLU A 240 -0.14 -18.16 -17.86
CA GLU A 240 0.17 -17.37 -19.05
C GLU A 240 0.82 -16.03 -18.69
N THR A 241 0.18 -15.23 -17.82
CA THR A 241 0.74 -13.96 -17.36
C THR A 241 2.09 -14.17 -16.67
N ALA A 242 2.22 -15.20 -15.84
CA ALA A 242 3.47 -15.51 -15.16
C ALA A 242 4.60 -15.91 -16.15
N ALA A 243 4.29 -16.61 -17.23
CA ALA A 243 5.25 -16.93 -18.29
C ALA A 243 5.72 -15.67 -19.02
N ARG A 244 4.80 -14.80 -19.42
CA ARG A 244 5.11 -13.51 -20.07
C ARG A 244 5.92 -12.58 -19.19
N VAL A 245 5.62 -12.51 -17.88
CA VAL A 245 6.40 -11.74 -16.91
C VAL A 245 7.85 -12.23 -16.85
N ARG A 246 8.10 -13.55 -16.94
CA ARG A 246 9.45 -14.10 -16.95
C ARG A 246 10.19 -13.89 -18.27
N ALA A 247 9.48 -13.59 -19.34
CA ALA A 247 10.06 -13.31 -20.65
C ALA A 247 10.62 -11.88 -20.80
N VAL A 248 10.24 -10.98 -19.89
CA VAL A 248 10.80 -9.62 -19.79
C VAL A 248 11.78 -9.51 -18.61
N ARG A 249 12.34 -8.32 -18.37
CA ARG A 249 13.23 -8.09 -17.23
C ARG A 249 12.46 -8.15 -15.92
N TYR A 250 12.35 -9.33 -15.33
CA TYR A 250 11.68 -9.56 -14.06
C TYR A 250 12.69 -9.70 -12.92
N LEU A 251 12.63 -8.79 -11.93
CA LEU A 251 13.57 -8.74 -10.81
C LEU A 251 13.11 -9.55 -9.59
N GLY A 252 11.85 -10.03 -9.58
CA GLY A 252 11.32 -10.73 -8.41
C GLY A 252 11.10 -9.81 -7.22
N TYR A 253 11.14 -10.39 -6.02
CA TYR A 253 11.03 -9.64 -4.77
C TYR A 253 12.27 -8.79 -4.53
N LEU A 254 12.06 -7.53 -4.19
CA LEU A 254 13.14 -6.58 -3.89
C LEU A 254 13.27 -6.34 -2.38
N PRO A 255 14.49 -6.23 -1.86
CA PRO A 255 14.75 -5.69 -0.53
C PRO A 255 14.24 -4.24 -0.41
N GLU A 256 13.71 -3.88 0.76
CA GLU A 256 13.13 -2.54 0.99
C GLU A 256 14.11 -1.38 0.63
N PRO A 257 15.41 -1.44 0.97
CA PRO A 257 16.36 -0.37 0.62
C PRO A 257 16.55 -0.15 -0.88
N ASP A 258 16.24 -1.15 -1.71
CA ASP A 258 16.42 -1.06 -3.17
C ASP A 258 15.21 -0.42 -3.88
N ILE A 259 14.03 -0.37 -3.23
CA ILE A 259 12.78 0.04 -3.88
C ILE A 259 12.80 1.51 -4.26
N ALA A 260 13.18 2.40 -3.34
CA ALA A 260 13.19 3.84 -3.61
C ALA A 260 14.25 4.24 -4.67
N PRO A 261 15.52 3.76 -4.61
CA PRO A 261 16.50 4.03 -5.64
C PRO A 261 16.12 3.46 -7.01
N LEU A 262 15.57 2.24 -7.07
CA LEU A 262 15.10 1.65 -8.33
C LEU A 262 13.96 2.45 -8.95
N THR A 263 13.04 2.94 -8.11
CA THR A 263 11.94 3.78 -8.56
C THR A 263 12.49 5.08 -9.17
N ALA A 264 13.44 5.73 -8.51
CA ALA A 264 14.07 6.95 -9.00
C ALA A 264 14.93 6.74 -10.26
N ALA A 265 15.50 5.55 -10.44
CA ALA A 265 16.28 5.18 -11.62
C ALA A 265 15.44 5.00 -12.89
N ALA A 266 14.13 4.83 -12.76
CA ALA A 266 13.24 4.56 -13.87
C ALA A 266 12.97 5.80 -14.74
N THR A 267 12.89 5.61 -16.04
CA THR A 267 12.51 6.66 -17.00
C THR A 267 11.02 6.99 -16.90
N VAL A 268 10.19 5.97 -16.72
CA VAL A 268 8.73 6.06 -16.57
C VAL A 268 8.28 4.98 -15.57
N PHE A 269 7.37 5.33 -14.69
CA PHE A 269 6.66 4.39 -13.83
C PHE A 269 5.26 4.14 -14.39
N ALA A 270 4.91 2.89 -14.71
CA ALA A 270 3.61 2.54 -15.30
C ALA A 270 2.81 1.65 -14.34
N TYR A 271 1.57 2.09 -14.02
CA TYR A 271 0.74 1.41 -13.03
C TYR A 271 -0.73 1.33 -13.48
N PRO A 272 -1.06 0.43 -14.44
CA PRO A 272 -2.39 0.32 -15.04
C PRO A 272 -3.37 -0.52 -14.19
N SER A 273 -3.32 -0.41 -12.86
CA SER A 273 -4.12 -1.19 -11.92
C SER A 273 -5.62 -0.96 -12.12
N LEU A 274 -6.42 -2.03 -12.05
CA LEU A 274 -7.88 -1.97 -12.16
C LEU A 274 -8.55 -1.32 -10.95
N TYR A 275 -7.93 -1.37 -9.79
CA TYR A 275 -8.39 -0.74 -8.55
C TYR A 275 -7.26 -0.60 -7.52
N GLU A 276 -7.26 0.50 -6.77
CA GLU A 276 -6.40 0.72 -5.61
C GLU A 276 -7.16 1.42 -4.49
N GLY A 277 -6.84 1.08 -3.24
CA GLY A 277 -7.38 1.82 -2.11
C GLY A 277 -6.69 3.16 -1.87
N PHE A 278 -5.35 3.20 -2.05
CA PHE A 278 -4.53 4.41 -2.00
C PHE A 278 -3.66 4.55 -3.25
N GLY A 279 -2.88 3.53 -3.59
CA GLY A 279 -1.94 3.60 -4.70
C GLY A 279 -0.53 3.98 -4.25
N PHE A 280 0.00 3.32 -3.23
CA PHE A 280 1.36 3.55 -2.73
C PHE A 280 2.41 3.66 -3.83
N PRO A 281 2.47 2.73 -4.83
CA PRO A 281 3.52 2.79 -5.83
C PRO A 281 3.47 4.06 -6.70
N VAL A 282 2.27 4.57 -7.00
CA VAL A 282 2.09 5.83 -7.74
C VAL A 282 2.60 7.01 -6.90
N ALA A 283 2.18 7.10 -5.65
CA ALA A 283 2.63 8.15 -4.73
C ALA A 283 4.15 8.10 -4.49
N GLN A 284 4.71 6.90 -4.34
CA GLN A 284 6.15 6.66 -4.19
C GLN A 284 6.95 7.08 -5.44
N ALA A 285 6.46 6.74 -6.63
CA ALA A 285 7.10 7.16 -7.88
C ALA A 285 7.08 8.68 -8.05
N MET A 286 5.97 9.35 -7.72
CA MET A 286 5.90 10.81 -7.70
C MET A 286 6.90 11.41 -6.71
N ALA A 287 7.03 10.86 -5.50
CA ALA A 287 8.00 11.33 -4.50
C ALA A 287 9.45 11.18 -4.99
N ALA A 288 9.76 10.07 -5.64
CA ALA A 288 11.07 9.80 -6.25
C ALA A 288 11.35 10.69 -7.47
N GLY A 289 10.34 11.42 -7.96
CA GLY A 289 10.45 12.26 -9.15
C GLY A 289 10.46 11.49 -10.45
N THR A 290 9.89 10.29 -10.46
CA THR A 290 9.72 9.48 -11.66
C THR A 290 8.40 9.85 -12.32
N PRO A 291 8.37 10.14 -13.64
CA PRO A 291 7.13 10.39 -14.37
C PRO A 291 6.20 9.18 -14.31
N VAL A 292 4.90 9.42 -14.08
CA VAL A 292 3.94 8.35 -13.82
C VAL A 292 2.88 8.27 -14.92
N ILE A 293 2.57 7.03 -15.32
CA ILE A 293 1.32 6.65 -16.00
C ILE A 293 0.51 5.83 -15.01
N ALA A 294 -0.73 6.19 -14.76
CA ALA A 294 -1.63 5.47 -13.85
C ALA A 294 -3.03 5.37 -14.42
N SER A 295 -3.82 4.43 -13.93
CA SER A 295 -5.23 4.32 -14.31
C SER A 295 -6.05 5.50 -13.78
N ASN A 296 -7.11 5.86 -14.53
CA ASN A 296 -8.07 6.91 -14.17
C ASN A 296 -9.21 6.43 -13.26
N VAL A 297 -8.98 5.36 -12.49
CA VAL A 297 -10.00 4.70 -11.66
C VAL A 297 -9.61 4.66 -10.18
N SER A 298 -10.60 4.43 -9.32
CA SER A 298 -10.46 4.29 -7.87
C SER A 298 -9.77 5.50 -7.21
N SER A 299 -8.76 5.28 -6.36
CA SER A 299 -8.01 6.34 -5.70
C SER A 299 -6.93 6.98 -6.57
N LEU A 300 -6.55 6.37 -7.70
CA LEU A 300 -5.39 6.83 -8.46
C LEU A 300 -5.51 8.26 -8.99
N PRO A 301 -6.67 8.73 -9.52
CA PRO A 301 -6.84 10.14 -9.88
C PRO A 301 -6.74 11.09 -8.68
N GLU A 302 -7.28 10.68 -7.52
CA GLU A 302 -7.19 11.46 -6.28
C GLU A 302 -5.73 11.63 -5.82
N ILE A 303 -4.92 10.57 -5.95
CA ILE A 303 -3.52 10.58 -5.52
C ILE A 303 -2.64 11.32 -6.53
N ALA A 304 -2.81 11.01 -7.81
CA ALA A 304 -1.97 11.56 -8.88
C ALA A 304 -2.26 13.05 -9.18
N GLY A 305 -3.52 13.46 -9.11
CA GLY A 305 -3.94 14.80 -9.54
C GLY A 305 -3.54 15.04 -11.01
N ASP A 306 -2.88 16.17 -11.26
CA ASP A 306 -2.33 16.56 -12.58
C ASP A 306 -0.86 16.12 -12.78
N ALA A 307 -0.30 15.34 -11.87
CA ALA A 307 1.11 14.94 -11.86
C ALA A 307 1.39 13.59 -12.58
N ALA A 308 0.39 13.01 -13.24
CA ALA A 308 0.54 11.78 -14.00
C ALA A 308 -0.25 11.83 -15.31
N LEU A 309 0.10 10.97 -16.27
CA LEU A 309 -0.81 10.66 -17.37
C LEU A 309 -1.80 9.60 -16.87
N LEU A 310 -3.08 9.95 -16.87
CA LEU A 310 -4.16 9.04 -16.48
C LEU A 310 -4.74 8.36 -17.74
N ILE A 311 -4.93 7.03 -17.63
CA ILE A 311 -5.44 6.19 -18.76
C ILE A 311 -6.60 5.31 -18.28
N ASP A 312 -7.46 4.91 -19.20
CA ASP A 312 -8.42 3.83 -18.95
C ASP A 312 -7.65 2.49 -18.84
N PRO A 313 -7.74 1.78 -17.71
CA PRO A 313 -7.06 0.49 -17.54
C PRO A 313 -7.62 -0.64 -18.43
N ARG A 314 -8.61 -0.36 -19.27
CA ARG A 314 -9.15 -1.26 -20.28
C ARG A 314 -8.72 -0.91 -21.71
N SER A 315 -8.03 0.22 -21.87
CA SER A 315 -7.60 0.73 -23.18
C SER A 315 -6.11 0.46 -23.43
N LEU A 316 -5.83 -0.55 -24.24
CA LEU A 316 -4.48 -0.82 -24.74
C LEU A 316 -3.90 0.40 -25.46
N GLY A 317 -4.73 1.07 -26.29
CA GLY A 317 -4.32 2.23 -27.06
C GLY A 317 -3.88 3.40 -26.20
N GLU A 318 -4.65 3.75 -25.15
CA GLU A 318 -4.30 4.84 -24.26
C GLU A 318 -2.99 4.56 -23.51
N LEU A 319 -2.78 3.34 -23.00
CA LEU A 319 -1.55 2.99 -22.30
C LEU A 319 -0.35 3.00 -23.24
N ARG A 320 -0.47 2.43 -24.46
CA ARG A 320 0.58 2.48 -25.50
C ARG A 320 0.95 3.92 -25.82
N ASP A 321 -0.04 4.77 -26.08
CA ASP A 321 0.17 6.14 -26.52
C ASP A 321 0.76 6.99 -25.36
N ALA A 322 0.34 6.76 -24.12
CA ALA A 322 0.92 7.39 -22.93
C ALA A 322 2.39 6.98 -22.75
N LEU A 323 2.72 5.69 -22.93
CA LEU A 323 4.10 5.20 -22.92
C LEU A 323 4.91 5.90 -24.01
N ALA A 324 4.46 5.87 -25.26
CA ALA A 324 5.16 6.50 -26.39
C ALA A 324 5.41 7.99 -26.15
N ARG A 325 4.39 8.73 -25.67
CA ARG A 325 4.51 10.17 -25.36
C ARG A 325 5.57 10.45 -24.29
N LEU A 326 5.63 9.66 -23.21
CA LEU A 326 6.63 9.87 -22.16
C LEU A 326 8.03 9.43 -22.61
N LEU A 327 8.15 8.34 -23.35
CA LEU A 327 9.45 7.86 -23.84
C LEU A 327 10.07 8.84 -24.83
N LEU A 328 9.28 9.44 -25.71
CA LEU A 328 9.73 10.40 -26.74
C LEU A 328 9.93 11.84 -26.22
N SER A 329 9.37 12.23 -25.06
CA SER A 329 9.40 13.62 -24.62
C SER A 329 10.10 13.82 -23.27
N PRO A 330 11.41 14.11 -23.26
CA PRO A 330 12.13 14.48 -22.02
C PRO A 330 11.51 15.68 -21.29
N THR A 331 11.01 16.66 -22.05
CA THR A 331 10.35 17.85 -21.48
C THR A 331 9.07 17.49 -20.72
N LEU A 332 8.23 16.61 -21.29
CA LEU A 332 7.02 16.15 -20.59
C LEU A 332 7.38 15.33 -19.34
N ARG A 333 8.40 14.46 -19.43
CA ARG A 333 8.91 13.74 -18.27
C ARG A 333 9.34 14.68 -17.15
N ALA A 334 10.16 15.69 -17.47
CA ALA A 334 10.61 16.67 -16.47
C ALA A 334 9.46 17.45 -15.83
N ALA A 335 8.47 17.85 -16.62
CA ALA A 335 7.29 18.56 -16.12
C ALA A 335 6.45 17.71 -15.17
N LEU A 336 6.18 16.44 -15.51
CA LEU A 336 5.44 15.51 -14.64
C LEU A 336 6.23 15.16 -13.39
N ALA A 337 7.53 14.93 -13.50
CA ALA A 337 8.40 14.67 -12.34
C ALA A 337 8.38 15.84 -11.34
N ALA A 338 8.46 17.08 -11.83
CA ALA A 338 8.40 18.26 -10.97
C ALA A 338 7.04 18.38 -10.24
N ARG A 339 5.92 18.23 -10.99
CA ARG A 339 4.58 18.21 -10.40
C ARG A 339 4.41 17.07 -9.41
N GLY A 340 4.93 15.86 -9.74
CA GLY A 340 4.88 14.69 -8.88
C GLY A 340 5.56 14.92 -7.53
N ARG A 341 6.75 15.49 -7.51
CA ARG A 341 7.45 15.84 -6.27
C ARG A 341 6.67 16.84 -5.41
N VAL A 342 6.03 17.82 -6.03
CA VAL A 342 5.18 18.79 -5.30
C VAL A 342 3.95 18.08 -4.72
N ARG A 343 3.25 17.29 -5.53
CA ARG A 343 2.03 16.56 -5.12
C ARG A 343 2.31 15.57 -4.00
N ALA A 344 3.40 14.81 -4.07
CA ALA A 344 3.77 13.81 -3.08
C ALA A 344 4.04 14.39 -1.68
N ARG A 345 4.38 15.67 -1.56
CA ARG A 345 4.58 16.34 -0.26
C ARG A 345 3.32 16.35 0.61
N ALA A 346 2.14 16.21 0.01
CA ALA A 346 0.88 16.08 0.75
C ALA A 346 0.74 14.71 1.46
N PHE A 347 1.53 13.71 1.05
CA PHE A 347 1.43 12.34 1.55
C PHE A 347 2.64 12.00 2.46
N ARG A 348 2.66 12.60 3.64
CA ARG A 348 3.71 12.36 4.64
C ARG A 348 3.16 11.60 5.84
N TRP A 349 3.94 10.68 6.38
CA TRP A 349 3.54 9.92 7.57
C TRP A 349 3.31 10.79 8.79
N GLU A 350 4.01 11.91 8.91
CA GLU A 350 3.80 12.89 9.98
C GLU A 350 2.38 13.48 9.94
N ALA A 351 1.91 13.85 8.75
CA ALA A 351 0.55 14.36 8.56
C ALA A 351 -0.51 13.27 8.80
N CYS A 352 -0.27 12.05 8.30
CA CYS A 352 -1.12 10.90 8.55
C CYS A 352 -1.24 10.61 10.06
N ALA A 353 -0.13 10.59 10.79
CA ALA A 353 -0.12 10.36 12.23
C ALA A 353 -0.83 11.47 13.00
N ALA A 354 -0.59 12.73 12.66
CA ALA A 354 -1.26 13.87 13.31
C ALA A 354 -2.79 13.81 13.14
N GLN A 355 -3.28 13.59 11.91
CA GLN A 355 -4.72 13.42 11.63
C GLN A 355 -5.30 12.19 12.36
N SER A 356 -4.56 11.09 12.42
CA SER A 356 -5.00 9.89 13.14
C SER A 356 -5.11 10.11 14.65
N LEU A 357 -4.23 10.92 15.25
CA LEU A 357 -4.33 11.28 16.67
C LEU A 357 -5.56 12.15 16.95
N VAL A 358 -5.92 13.08 16.05
CA VAL A 358 -7.16 13.86 16.14
C VAL A 358 -8.36 12.92 16.07
N PHE A 359 -8.41 12.06 15.06
CA PHE A 359 -9.46 11.06 14.89
C PHE A 359 -9.63 10.17 16.15
N PHE A 360 -8.55 9.69 16.74
CA PHE A 360 -8.64 8.87 17.95
C PHE A 360 -9.18 9.62 19.16
N ARG A 361 -8.83 10.91 19.31
CA ARG A 361 -9.40 11.76 20.37
C ARG A 361 -10.91 11.95 20.20
N GLU A 362 -11.35 12.26 18.98
CA GLU A 362 -12.77 12.41 18.66
C GLU A 362 -13.55 11.12 18.97
N VAL A 363 -13.03 9.96 18.57
CA VAL A 363 -13.68 8.67 18.86
C VAL A 363 -13.68 8.34 20.34
N ALA A 364 -12.60 8.66 21.06
CA ALA A 364 -12.51 8.46 22.51
C ALA A 364 -13.38 9.43 23.32
N GLY A 365 -13.81 10.55 22.74
CA GLY A 365 -14.56 11.61 23.43
C GLY A 365 -13.68 12.47 24.37
N THR A 366 -12.37 12.65 23.98
CA THR A 366 -11.37 13.37 24.81
C THR A 366 -10.70 14.50 24.01
#